data_8994b0c8a9b7030beed64d2308b22f4b
#
_entry.id   8994b0c8a9b7030beed64d2308b22f4b
#
_cell.length_a   1.000
_cell.length_b   1.000
_cell.length_c   1.000
_cell.angle_alpha   90.00
_cell.angle_beta   90.00
_cell.angle_gamma   90.00
#
_symmetry.space_group_name_H-M   'P 1'
#
loop_
_entity.id
_entity.type
_entity.pdbx_description
1 polymer ?
#
loop_
_entity_poly.entity_id
_entity_poly.type
_entity_poly.pdbx_seq_one_letter_code
_entity_poly.pdbx_strand_id
1 'polypeptide(L)'
;AKPFTTFHNALDRELYLRIATELYLKRCVVGGIDRVYELGKDFRNEGISMKHNPEFTMLEWYEAYADYEKTASDLEQLVHGVAVEVLGSSSIERDGKSIDLTPPWRRVTLRDAILEHAGIDIEIETTREKLAAAMGVELESDVGWGKLVDTVFSKRVEPTLIEPTFILDYPKELSPFAKAHRSKEGVVERWEAFLGGVEIANSFSELNDPDEQRRRFEQQAEELARGDDEAQPYDESFIEALEQGMPPTGGVGLGIDRLVMMLTGASSLREVVLFPAMRD
;
A
#
# COMPACT_ATOMS: atom_id res chain seq x y z
N ALA A 1 2.25 8.01 -7.00
CA ALA A 1 3.58 8.46 -6.53
C ALA A 1 4.33 9.18 -7.65
N LYS A 2 5.00 10.29 -7.32
CA LYS A 2 5.75 11.09 -8.30
C LYS A 2 7.17 10.51 -8.49
N PRO A 3 7.64 10.22 -9.73
CA PRO A 3 8.98 9.69 -9.95
C PRO A 3 10.07 10.80 -9.91
N PHE A 4 11.31 10.38 -9.60
CA PHE A 4 12.48 11.18 -9.94
C PHE A 4 12.87 10.92 -11.39
N THR A 5 13.08 11.98 -12.17
CA THR A 5 13.57 11.89 -13.55
C THR A 5 15.08 11.97 -13.60
N THR A 6 15.69 11.28 -14.57
CA THR A 6 17.11 11.32 -14.84
C THR A 6 17.37 11.18 -16.35
N PHE A 7 18.57 11.54 -16.82
CA PHE A 7 18.95 11.39 -18.22
C PHE A 7 20.06 10.34 -18.38
N HIS A 8 19.81 9.34 -19.23
CA HIS A 8 20.79 8.30 -19.52
C HIS A 8 21.63 8.67 -20.74
N ASN A 9 22.87 9.15 -20.52
CA ASN A 9 23.71 9.69 -21.55
C ASN A 9 23.99 8.70 -22.70
N ALA A 10 24.29 7.44 -22.40
CA ALA A 10 24.62 6.44 -23.43
C ALA A 10 23.39 6.01 -24.28
N LEU A 11 22.18 6.15 -23.76
CA LEU A 11 20.94 5.85 -24.48
C LEU A 11 20.28 7.11 -25.06
N ASP A 12 20.83 8.30 -24.75
CA ASP A 12 20.34 9.61 -25.18
C ASP A 12 18.82 9.78 -24.92
N ARG A 13 18.40 9.43 -23.70
CA ARG A 13 16.98 9.52 -23.32
C ARG A 13 16.74 9.77 -21.84
N GLU A 14 15.59 10.35 -21.52
CA GLU A 14 15.08 10.48 -20.19
C GLU A 14 14.61 9.12 -19.65
N LEU A 15 14.90 8.86 -18.38
CA LEU A 15 14.48 7.70 -17.62
C LEU A 15 13.91 8.15 -16.26
N TYR A 16 13.31 7.22 -15.55
CA TYR A 16 12.79 7.43 -14.21
C TYR A 16 13.45 6.46 -13.23
N LEU A 17 13.71 6.93 -12.01
CA LEU A 17 13.99 6.02 -10.93
C LEU A 17 12.68 5.29 -10.55
N ARG A 18 12.78 4.00 -10.32
CA ARG A 18 11.59 3.16 -10.03
C ARG A 18 10.89 3.61 -8.75
N ILE A 19 9.58 3.67 -8.80
CA ILE A 19 8.71 3.98 -7.64
C ILE A 19 8.20 2.72 -6.94
N ALA A 20 8.24 1.57 -7.63
CA ALA A 20 7.84 0.23 -7.21
C ALA A 20 8.44 -0.81 -8.17
N THR A 21 8.54 -2.06 -7.73
CA THR A 21 8.96 -3.20 -8.57
C THR A 21 7.78 -4.01 -9.10
N GLU A 22 6.57 -3.67 -8.68
CA GLU A 22 5.30 -4.37 -8.90
C GLU A 22 5.12 -4.90 -10.34
N LEU A 23 5.12 -4.02 -11.34
CA LEU A 23 4.82 -4.41 -12.73
C LEU A 23 5.89 -5.35 -13.33
N TYR A 24 7.14 -5.23 -12.88
CA TYR A 24 8.22 -6.14 -13.31
C TYR A 24 8.06 -7.52 -12.70
N LEU A 25 7.74 -7.62 -11.42
CA LEU A 25 7.54 -8.88 -10.71
C LEU A 25 6.28 -9.60 -11.22
N LYS A 26 5.20 -8.88 -11.49
CA LYS A 26 3.99 -9.45 -12.14
C LYS A 26 4.30 -10.04 -13.52
N ARG A 27 5.15 -9.40 -14.33
CA ARG A 27 5.63 -9.98 -15.60
C ARG A 27 6.41 -11.26 -15.41
N CYS A 28 7.20 -11.38 -14.33
CA CYS A 28 7.87 -12.64 -13.99
C CYS A 28 6.86 -13.75 -13.68
N VAL A 29 5.75 -13.43 -13.00
CA VAL A 29 4.66 -14.39 -12.75
C VAL A 29 3.98 -14.79 -14.05
N VAL A 30 3.68 -13.84 -14.94
CA VAL A 30 3.17 -14.13 -16.30
C VAL A 30 4.13 -15.05 -17.07
N GLY A 31 5.44 -14.84 -16.92
CA GLY A 31 6.50 -15.66 -17.52
C GLY A 31 6.66 -17.05 -16.90
N GLY A 32 5.85 -17.42 -15.89
CA GLY A 32 5.83 -18.76 -15.29
C GLY A 32 6.71 -18.92 -14.05
N ILE A 33 7.11 -17.83 -13.38
CA ILE A 33 7.78 -17.89 -12.08
C ILE A 33 6.70 -17.84 -11.00
N ASP A 34 6.41 -18.97 -10.36
CA ASP A 34 5.31 -19.11 -9.39
C ASP A 34 5.48 -18.24 -8.14
N ARG A 35 6.72 -17.99 -7.71
CA ARG A 35 7.05 -17.17 -6.55
C ARG A 35 8.23 -16.29 -6.88
N VAL A 36 8.06 -15.01 -6.71
CA VAL A 36 9.09 -14.01 -7.01
C VAL A 36 9.12 -12.95 -5.92
N TYR A 37 10.30 -12.48 -5.58
CA TYR A 37 10.46 -11.33 -4.69
C TYR A 37 11.64 -10.46 -5.12
N GLU A 38 11.59 -9.21 -4.72
CA GLU A 38 12.71 -8.29 -4.76
C GLU A 38 12.81 -7.52 -3.44
N LEU A 39 14.00 -7.46 -2.88
CA LEU A 39 14.36 -6.59 -1.76
C LEU A 39 15.31 -5.53 -2.30
N GLY A 40 14.84 -4.30 -2.40
CA GLY A 40 15.60 -3.25 -3.06
C GLY A 40 15.18 -1.84 -2.67
N LYS A 41 15.79 -0.85 -3.34
CA LYS A 41 15.47 0.56 -3.17
C LYS A 41 14.43 1.01 -4.18
N ASP A 42 13.41 1.70 -3.67
CA ASP A 42 12.45 2.46 -4.45
C ASP A 42 12.57 3.95 -4.15
N PHE A 43 12.11 4.77 -5.08
CA PHE A 43 12.30 6.21 -5.05
C PHE A 43 10.96 6.92 -5.34
N ARG A 44 10.50 7.73 -4.40
CA ARG A 44 9.29 8.54 -4.56
C ARG A 44 9.61 9.99 -4.29
N ASN A 45 9.38 10.87 -5.27
CA ASN A 45 9.62 12.31 -5.18
C ASN A 45 8.48 13.01 -4.44
N GLU A 46 8.36 12.67 -3.16
CA GLU A 46 7.31 13.11 -2.26
C GLU A 46 7.88 13.83 -1.03
N GLY A 47 6.99 14.24 -0.11
CA GLY A 47 7.40 14.92 1.10
C GLY A 47 8.19 14.04 2.08
N ILE A 48 9.06 14.68 2.86
CA ILE A 48 9.83 14.03 3.94
C ILE A 48 9.07 14.17 5.25
N SER A 49 8.91 13.07 5.99
CA SER A 49 8.28 13.05 7.32
C SER A 49 8.97 12.03 8.24
N MET A 50 8.45 11.82 9.44
CA MET A 50 8.95 10.77 10.33
C MET A 50 8.82 9.36 9.76
N LYS A 51 7.81 9.14 8.89
CA LYS A 51 7.50 7.84 8.27
C LYS A 51 7.67 7.81 6.73
N HIS A 52 8.27 8.87 6.14
CA HIS A 52 8.52 8.97 4.70
C HIS A 52 9.91 9.52 4.41
N ASN A 53 10.65 8.80 3.57
CA ASN A 53 11.92 9.20 3.00
C ASN A 53 11.87 8.99 1.47
N PRO A 54 12.43 9.90 0.65
CA PRO A 54 12.34 9.79 -0.82
C PRO A 54 12.98 8.53 -1.40
N GLU A 55 14.01 8.01 -0.75
CA GLU A 55 14.65 6.72 -1.00
C GLU A 55 14.35 5.80 0.17
N PHE A 56 13.77 4.63 -0.08
CA PHE A 56 13.40 3.67 0.96
C PHE A 56 13.62 2.24 0.50
N THR A 57 13.73 1.33 1.45
CA THR A 57 13.86 -0.10 1.17
C THR A 57 12.50 -0.77 1.22
N MET A 58 12.16 -1.45 0.13
CA MET A 58 10.94 -2.22 -0.03
C MET A 58 11.27 -3.70 -0.25
N LEU A 59 10.52 -4.58 0.38
CA LEU A 59 10.41 -5.98 0.00
C LEU A 59 9.06 -6.16 -0.69
N GLU A 60 9.09 -6.48 -1.98
CA GLU A 60 7.89 -6.91 -2.70
C GLU A 60 7.98 -8.39 -3.05
N TRP A 61 6.85 -9.12 -2.91
CA TRP A 61 6.75 -10.49 -3.38
C TRP A 61 5.39 -10.80 -3.97
N TYR A 62 5.37 -11.74 -4.90
CA TYR A 62 4.17 -12.21 -5.59
C TYR A 62 4.17 -13.73 -5.61
N GLU A 63 3.01 -14.34 -5.34
CA GLU A 63 2.81 -15.78 -5.35
C GLU A 63 1.60 -16.15 -6.21
N ALA A 64 1.84 -16.97 -7.25
CA ALA A 64 0.78 -17.52 -8.06
C ALA A 64 -0.10 -18.47 -7.24
N TYR A 65 -1.41 -18.45 -7.54
CA TYR A 65 -2.45 -19.21 -6.84
C TYR A 65 -2.63 -18.86 -5.36
N ALA A 66 -2.12 -17.71 -4.94
CA ALA A 66 -2.40 -17.08 -3.67
C ALA A 66 -3.44 -15.94 -3.82
N ASP A 67 -3.96 -15.49 -2.70
CA ASP A 67 -4.84 -14.33 -2.59
C ASP A 67 -4.46 -13.47 -1.37
N TYR A 68 -5.20 -12.39 -1.15
CA TYR A 68 -4.92 -11.44 -0.06
C TYR A 68 -5.05 -12.06 1.35
N GLU A 69 -5.82 -13.13 1.53
CA GLU A 69 -5.91 -13.83 2.82
C GLU A 69 -4.64 -14.66 3.11
N LYS A 70 -4.13 -15.34 2.07
CA LYS A 70 -2.87 -16.10 2.14
C LYS A 70 -1.70 -15.15 2.43
N THR A 71 -1.63 -14.03 1.71
CA THR A 71 -0.55 -13.05 1.90
C THR A 71 -0.60 -12.38 3.28
N ALA A 72 -1.79 -12.17 3.87
CA ALA A 72 -1.91 -11.70 5.25
C ALA A 72 -1.30 -12.70 6.24
N SER A 73 -1.61 -14.00 6.07
CA SER A 73 -1.01 -15.05 6.90
C SER A 73 0.51 -15.14 6.74
N ASP A 74 1.02 -14.95 5.52
CA ASP A 74 2.47 -14.94 5.27
C ASP A 74 3.16 -13.75 5.94
N LEU A 75 2.56 -12.55 5.86
CA LEU A 75 3.13 -11.36 6.48
C LEU A 75 3.21 -11.49 8.00
N GLU A 76 2.11 -11.90 8.66
CA GLU A 76 2.12 -12.04 10.12
C GLU A 76 3.14 -13.08 10.60
N GLN A 77 3.31 -14.21 9.88
CA GLN A 77 4.32 -15.21 10.17
C GLN A 77 5.74 -14.66 9.93
N LEU A 78 5.96 -13.93 8.84
CA LEU A 78 7.25 -13.31 8.53
C LEU A 78 7.68 -12.32 9.62
N VAL A 79 6.81 -11.37 9.97
CA VAL A 79 7.12 -10.34 10.97
C VAL A 79 7.35 -10.95 12.35
N HIS A 80 6.50 -11.89 12.77
CA HIS A 80 6.66 -12.62 14.00
C HIS A 80 8.00 -13.40 14.01
N GLY A 81 8.29 -14.15 12.94
CA GLY A 81 9.53 -14.95 12.83
C GLY A 81 10.79 -14.08 12.90
N VAL A 82 10.79 -12.93 12.20
CA VAL A 82 11.90 -11.98 12.23
C VAL A 82 12.07 -11.40 13.65
N ALA A 83 10.99 -11.03 14.32
CA ALA A 83 11.06 -10.51 15.70
C ALA A 83 11.66 -11.54 16.66
N VAL A 84 11.18 -12.78 16.60
CA VAL A 84 11.72 -13.86 17.45
C VAL A 84 13.20 -14.13 17.16
N GLU A 85 13.60 -14.15 15.89
CA GLU A 85 14.99 -14.43 15.51
C GLU A 85 15.94 -13.30 15.87
N VAL A 86 15.55 -12.06 15.62
CA VAL A 86 16.42 -10.88 15.80
C VAL A 86 16.41 -10.37 17.24
N LEU A 87 15.24 -10.36 17.89
CA LEU A 87 15.06 -9.78 19.23
C LEU A 87 15.02 -10.84 20.34
N GLY A 88 14.82 -12.12 19.99
CA GLY A 88 14.59 -13.19 20.96
C GLY A 88 13.20 -13.09 21.63
N SER A 89 12.26 -12.33 21.07
CA SER A 89 10.94 -12.05 21.63
C SER A 89 9.89 -11.94 20.53
N SER A 90 8.66 -12.38 20.82
CA SER A 90 7.48 -12.11 19.98
C SER A 90 6.86 -10.74 20.23
N SER A 91 7.41 -9.95 21.16
CA SER A 91 6.89 -8.63 21.51
C SER A 91 7.95 -7.55 21.32
N ILE A 92 7.48 -6.36 20.95
CA ILE A 92 8.27 -5.14 20.84
C ILE A 92 7.80 -4.09 21.84
N GLU A 93 8.71 -3.17 22.22
CA GLU A 93 8.37 -2.04 23.09
C GLU A 93 8.26 -0.76 22.24
N ARG A 94 7.14 -0.05 22.34
CA ARG A 94 6.93 1.24 21.69
C ARG A 94 6.14 2.19 22.56
N ASP A 95 6.66 3.41 22.78
CA ASP A 95 6.03 4.45 23.59
C ASP A 95 5.60 3.96 24.98
N GLY A 96 6.41 3.07 25.60
CA GLY A 96 6.17 2.46 26.91
C GLY A 96 5.06 1.40 26.92
N LYS A 97 4.64 0.92 25.76
CA LYS A 97 3.68 -0.18 25.60
C LYS A 97 4.38 -1.39 24.99
N SER A 98 4.07 -2.57 25.52
CA SER A 98 4.46 -3.84 24.91
C SER A 98 3.40 -4.22 23.87
N ILE A 99 3.84 -4.53 22.65
CA ILE A 99 2.99 -4.92 21.52
C ILE A 99 3.35 -6.35 21.15
N ASP A 100 2.37 -7.25 21.18
CA ASP A 100 2.55 -8.67 20.82
C ASP A 100 2.38 -8.86 19.30
N LEU A 101 3.40 -9.41 18.65
CA LEU A 101 3.41 -9.71 17.22
C LEU A 101 2.95 -11.14 16.88
N THR A 102 2.52 -11.90 17.90
CA THR A 102 2.09 -13.30 17.72
C THR A 102 0.84 -13.38 16.83
N PRO A 103 0.85 -14.20 15.75
CA PRO A 103 -0.36 -14.43 14.95
C PRO A 103 -1.46 -15.17 15.74
N PRO A 104 -2.75 -15.03 15.38
CA PRO A 104 -3.24 -14.21 14.26
C PRO A 104 -3.43 -12.74 14.65
N TRP A 105 -3.11 -11.82 13.72
CA TRP A 105 -3.36 -10.40 13.90
C TRP A 105 -4.84 -10.06 13.73
N ARG A 106 -5.27 -8.96 14.33
CA ARG A 106 -6.64 -8.43 14.17
C ARG A 106 -6.92 -8.13 12.69
N ARG A 107 -8.10 -8.53 12.20
CA ARG A 107 -8.61 -8.22 10.86
C ARG A 107 -9.91 -7.44 10.99
N VAL A 108 -9.97 -6.25 10.37
CA VAL A 108 -11.16 -5.39 10.39
C VAL A 108 -11.30 -4.72 9.02
N THR A 109 -12.55 -4.54 8.54
CA THR A 109 -12.77 -3.84 7.28
C THR A 109 -12.51 -2.34 7.42
N LEU A 110 -12.14 -1.66 6.33
CA LEU A 110 -11.98 -0.21 6.34
C LEU A 110 -13.24 0.50 6.84
N ARG A 111 -14.42 0.05 6.37
CA ARG A 111 -15.71 0.56 6.83
C ARG A 111 -15.88 0.44 8.34
N ASP A 112 -15.67 -0.77 8.88
CA ASP A 112 -15.89 -1.02 10.31
C ASP A 112 -14.89 -0.26 11.17
N ALA A 113 -13.65 -0.15 10.72
CA ALA A 113 -12.63 0.65 11.40
C ALA A 113 -12.98 2.15 11.43
N ILE A 114 -13.46 2.72 10.33
CA ILE A 114 -13.91 4.13 10.27
C ILE A 114 -15.16 4.30 11.13
N LEU A 115 -16.11 3.38 11.09
CA LEU A 115 -17.31 3.43 11.92
C LEU A 115 -16.95 3.37 13.41
N GLU A 116 -16.05 2.46 13.81
CA GLU A 116 -15.61 2.29 15.20
C GLU A 116 -14.92 3.56 15.76
N HIS A 117 -14.00 4.14 14.99
CA HIS A 117 -13.13 5.22 15.48
C HIS A 117 -13.59 6.63 15.12
N ALA A 118 -14.36 6.79 14.05
CA ALA A 118 -14.85 8.08 13.58
C ALA A 118 -16.36 8.27 13.68
N GLY A 119 -17.14 7.18 13.90
CA GLY A 119 -18.59 7.22 13.94
C GLY A 119 -19.23 7.48 12.57
N ILE A 120 -18.49 7.27 11.48
CA ILE A 120 -18.92 7.53 10.09
C ILE A 120 -19.07 6.20 9.36
N ASP A 121 -20.24 5.96 8.78
CA ASP A 121 -20.49 4.79 7.93
C ASP A 121 -20.33 5.17 6.45
N ILE A 122 -19.21 4.76 5.84
CA ILE A 122 -18.89 5.08 4.45
C ILE A 122 -19.79 4.39 3.42
N GLU A 123 -20.54 3.35 3.80
CA GLU A 123 -21.57 2.76 2.94
C GLU A 123 -22.88 3.57 2.95
N ILE A 124 -23.12 4.42 3.96
CA ILE A 124 -24.24 5.35 4.03
C ILE A 124 -23.84 6.71 3.39
N GLU A 125 -22.65 7.18 3.70
CA GLU A 125 -22.10 8.45 3.21
C GLU A 125 -21.41 8.28 1.84
N THR A 126 -22.21 7.82 0.85
CA THR A 126 -21.73 7.37 -0.47
C THR A 126 -21.36 8.48 -1.44
N THR A 127 -21.56 9.76 -1.09
CA THR A 127 -21.14 10.89 -1.91
C THR A 127 -20.15 11.77 -1.17
N ARG A 128 -19.29 12.47 -1.90
CA ARG A 128 -18.31 13.36 -1.30
C ARG A 128 -18.94 14.49 -0.44
N GLU A 129 -20.12 14.97 -0.85
CA GLU A 129 -20.85 16.02 -0.11
C GLU A 129 -21.36 15.50 1.24
N LYS A 130 -21.93 14.29 1.27
CA LYS A 130 -22.40 13.65 2.50
C LYS A 130 -21.23 13.33 3.43
N LEU A 131 -20.16 12.75 2.89
CA LEU A 131 -18.98 12.40 3.67
C LEU A 131 -18.29 13.64 4.25
N ALA A 132 -18.11 14.70 3.46
CA ALA A 132 -17.57 15.97 3.96
C ALA A 132 -18.43 16.58 5.08
N ALA A 133 -19.76 16.53 4.94
CA ALA A 133 -20.69 16.97 5.99
C ALA A 133 -20.56 16.12 7.27
N ALA A 134 -20.46 14.80 7.16
CA ALA A 134 -20.24 13.88 8.30
C ALA A 134 -18.88 14.13 8.97
N MET A 135 -17.85 14.49 8.20
CA MET A 135 -16.54 14.88 8.71
C MET A 135 -16.52 16.25 9.37
N GLY A 136 -17.48 17.11 9.06
CA GLY A 136 -17.52 18.49 9.49
C GLY A 136 -16.43 19.37 8.81
N VAL A 137 -16.09 19.09 7.55
CA VAL A 137 -15.10 19.84 6.75
C VAL A 137 -15.76 20.52 5.57
N GLU A 138 -15.17 21.65 5.13
CA GLU A 138 -15.54 22.29 3.88
C GLU A 138 -15.03 21.45 2.70
N LEU A 139 -15.88 21.25 1.70
CA LEU A 139 -15.56 20.45 0.52
C LEU A 139 -14.82 21.31 -0.51
N GLU A 140 -13.58 20.98 -0.76
CA GLU A 140 -12.80 21.54 -1.86
C GLU A 140 -13.28 20.99 -3.20
N SER A 141 -13.20 21.79 -4.28
CA SER A 141 -13.83 21.50 -5.57
C SER A 141 -13.29 20.26 -6.27
N ASP A 142 -12.05 19.92 -6.02
CA ASP A 142 -11.23 18.88 -6.67
C ASP A 142 -11.03 17.60 -5.84
N VAL A 143 -11.54 17.56 -4.60
CA VAL A 143 -11.42 16.39 -3.71
C VAL A 143 -12.53 15.38 -3.99
N GLY A 144 -12.15 14.17 -4.43
CA GLY A 144 -13.05 13.04 -4.63
C GLY A 144 -13.46 12.34 -3.33
N TRP A 145 -14.49 11.49 -3.40
CA TRP A 145 -14.99 10.72 -2.26
C TRP A 145 -13.89 9.81 -1.66
N GLY A 146 -13.15 9.09 -2.50
CA GLY A 146 -12.06 8.21 -2.03
C GLY A 146 -11.00 8.96 -1.23
N LYS A 147 -10.59 10.16 -1.66
CA LYS A 147 -9.65 11.02 -0.93
C LYS A 147 -10.18 11.46 0.43
N LEU A 148 -11.48 11.67 0.55
CA LEU A 148 -12.12 11.97 1.86
C LEU A 148 -12.11 10.74 2.77
N VAL A 149 -12.38 9.55 2.25
CA VAL A 149 -12.28 8.29 3.00
C VAL A 149 -10.87 8.11 3.54
N ASP A 150 -9.85 8.27 2.68
CA ASP A 150 -8.45 8.22 3.08
C ASP A 150 -8.11 9.26 4.16
N THR A 151 -8.64 10.46 4.02
CA THR A 151 -8.45 11.56 5.00
C THR A 151 -9.06 11.24 6.38
N VAL A 152 -10.27 10.65 6.42
CA VAL A 152 -10.88 10.19 7.68
C VAL A 152 -10.02 9.12 8.31
N PHE A 153 -9.64 8.11 7.51
CA PHE A 153 -8.86 6.98 7.97
C PHE A 153 -7.51 7.44 8.55
N SER A 154 -6.72 8.17 7.77
CA SER A 154 -5.37 8.61 8.17
C SER A 154 -5.36 9.53 9.40
N LYS A 155 -6.41 10.33 9.60
CA LYS A 155 -6.48 11.27 10.74
C LYS A 155 -7.10 10.67 12.00
N ARG A 156 -8.08 9.76 11.87
CA ARG A 156 -8.89 9.30 13.01
C ARG A 156 -8.71 7.84 13.35
N VAL A 157 -8.32 7.01 12.39
CA VAL A 157 -8.20 5.55 12.58
C VAL A 157 -6.74 5.14 12.72
N GLU A 158 -5.90 5.43 11.73
CA GLU A 158 -4.50 5.00 11.67
C GLU A 158 -3.73 5.24 12.98
N PRO A 159 -3.79 6.43 13.63
CA PRO A 159 -3.05 6.67 14.87
C PRO A 159 -3.50 5.80 16.06
N THR A 160 -4.66 5.15 15.97
CA THR A 160 -5.22 4.29 17.02
C THR A 160 -4.80 2.82 16.87
N LEU A 161 -4.28 2.44 15.70
CA LEU A 161 -3.91 1.06 15.35
C LEU A 161 -2.52 0.69 15.95
N ILE A 162 -2.46 0.59 17.26
CA ILE A 162 -1.22 0.30 17.97
C ILE A 162 -0.86 -1.19 17.86
N GLU A 163 -1.81 -2.07 18.15
CA GLU A 163 -1.65 -3.51 18.00
C GLU A 163 -1.65 -3.92 16.51
N PRO A 164 -0.94 -5.01 16.15
CA PRO A 164 -0.89 -5.47 14.77
C PRO A 164 -2.28 -5.69 14.20
N THR A 165 -2.62 -4.95 13.16
CA THR A 165 -3.99 -4.96 12.61
C THR A 165 -3.94 -4.88 11.09
N PHE A 166 -4.70 -5.76 10.43
CA PHE A 166 -5.02 -5.66 9.02
C PHE A 166 -6.32 -4.87 8.83
N ILE A 167 -6.25 -3.84 7.99
CA ILE A 167 -7.42 -3.14 7.48
C ILE A 167 -7.73 -3.70 6.10
N LEU A 168 -8.94 -4.25 5.90
CA LEU A 168 -9.33 -4.99 4.70
C LEU A 168 -10.41 -4.26 3.90
N ASP A 169 -10.61 -4.71 2.66
CA ASP A 169 -11.78 -4.38 1.83
C ASP A 169 -11.88 -2.88 1.52
N TYR A 170 -10.85 -2.36 0.88
CA TYR A 170 -10.78 -0.97 0.44
C TYR A 170 -11.76 -0.69 -0.71
N PRO A 171 -12.31 0.54 -0.80
CA PRO A 171 -13.06 0.98 -1.98
C PRO A 171 -12.26 0.83 -3.28
N LYS A 172 -12.94 0.46 -4.36
CA LYS A 172 -12.33 0.24 -5.68
C LYS A 172 -11.60 1.49 -6.20
N GLU A 173 -12.12 2.67 -5.92
CA GLU A 173 -11.54 3.95 -6.33
C GLU A 173 -10.12 4.19 -5.77
N LEU A 174 -9.81 3.59 -4.62
CA LEU A 174 -8.49 3.71 -3.96
C LEU A 174 -7.48 2.64 -4.40
N SER A 175 -7.82 1.76 -5.35
CA SER A 175 -7.03 0.55 -5.57
C SER A 175 -7.01 0.10 -7.04
N PRO A 176 -6.29 0.81 -7.94
CA PRO A 176 -6.34 0.57 -9.39
C PRO A 176 -5.78 -0.80 -9.83
N PHE A 177 -4.93 -1.45 -9.01
CA PHE A 177 -4.30 -2.75 -9.32
C PHE A 177 -4.91 -3.94 -8.58
N ALA A 178 -5.82 -3.69 -7.63
CA ALA A 178 -6.43 -4.73 -6.84
C ALA A 178 -7.63 -5.37 -7.53
N LYS A 179 -7.80 -6.68 -7.37
CA LYS A 179 -8.94 -7.43 -7.89
C LYS A 179 -10.23 -7.04 -7.16
N ALA A 180 -11.34 -6.96 -7.91
CA ALA A 180 -12.65 -6.77 -7.30
C ALA A 180 -12.93 -7.90 -6.29
N HIS A 181 -13.53 -7.54 -5.15
CA HIS A 181 -13.83 -8.51 -4.11
C HIS A 181 -14.83 -9.58 -4.61
N ARG A 182 -14.55 -10.85 -4.31
CA ARG A 182 -15.29 -12.03 -4.83
C ARG A 182 -16.76 -12.10 -4.42
N SER A 183 -17.17 -11.37 -3.37
CA SER A 183 -18.54 -11.44 -2.81
C SER A 183 -19.11 -10.10 -2.36
N LYS A 184 -18.35 -9.00 -2.41
CA LYS A 184 -18.80 -7.66 -2.00
C LYS A 184 -18.64 -6.70 -3.16
N GLU A 185 -19.71 -6.00 -3.53
CA GLU A 185 -19.68 -4.99 -4.57
C GLU A 185 -19.02 -3.69 -4.08
N GLY A 186 -18.34 -2.97 -4.96
CA GLY A 186 -17.74 -1.67 -4.69
C GLY A 186 -16.41 -1.69 -3.93
N VAL A 187 -15.96 -2.84 -3.46
CA VAL A 187 -14.68 -3.00 -2.76
C VAL A 187 -13.75 -3.96 -3.49
N VAL A 188 -12.49 -3.97 -3.09
CA VAL A 188 -11.44 -4.82 -3.65
C VAL A 188 -10.83 -5.72 -2.57
N GLU A 189 -10.26 -6.85 -2.99
CA GLU A 189 -9.47 -7.75 -2.14
C GLU A 189 -8.11 -7.13 -1.87
N ARG A 190 -8.07 -6.22 -0.89
CA ARG A 190 -6.87 -5.49 -0.44
C ARG A 190 -6.84 -5.43 1.08
N TRP A 191 -5.64 -5.46 1.63
CA TRP A 191 -5.39 -5.06 3.00
C TRP A 191 -4.16 -4.17 3.12
N GLU A 192 -4.17 -3.35 4.15
CA GLU A 192 -2.98 -2.69 4.68
C GLU A 192 -2.74 -3.18 6.11
N ALA A 193 -1.47 -3.42 6.47
CA ALA A 193 -1.08 -3.84 7.81
C ALA A 193 -0.50 -2.67 8.59
N PHE A 194 -1.04 -2.47 9.79
CA PHE A 194 -0.64 -1.41 10.71
C PHE A 194 0.00 -1.98 11.96
N LEU A 195 1.02 -1.29 12.44
CA LEU A 195 1.74 -1.61 13.67
C LEU A 195 2.22 -0.30 14.30
N GLY A 196 1.90 -0.08 15.59
CA GLY A 196 2.31 1.12 16.30
C GLY A 196 1.79 2.43 15.68
N GLY A 197 0.61 2.42 15.05
CA GLY A 197 0.01 3.56 14.38
C GLY A 197 0.66 3.92 13.03
N VAL A 198 1.37 2.98 12.41
CA VAL A 198 2.04 3.16 11.12
C VAL A 198 1.74 2.00 10.20
N GLU A 199 1.39 2.29 8.95
CA GLU A 199 1.31 1.30 7.88
C GLU A 199 2.70 0.72 7.61
N ILE A 200 2.83 -0.61 7.73
CA ILE A 200 4.08 -1.33 7.45
C ILE A 200 4.05 -2.09 6.13
N ALA A 201 2.87 -2.51 5.67
CA ALA A 201 2.72 -3.28 4.44
C ALA A 201 1.35 -3.06 3.79
N ASN A 202 1.29 -3.29 2.47
CA ASN A 202 0.08 -3.26 1.65
C ASN A 202 0.06 -4.50 0.75
N SER A 203 -1.14 -5.05 0.51
CA SER A 203 -1.31 -6.25 -0.32
C SER A 203 -2.68 -6.30 -0.96
N PHE A 204 -2.76 -7.00 -2.06
CA PHE A 204 -4.04 -7.35 -2.69
C PHE A 204 -3.99 -8.70 -3.41
N SER A 205 -5.18 -9.27 -3.67
CA SER A 205 -5.33 -10.19 -4.78
C SER A 205 -5.14 -9.37 -6.06
N GLU A 206 -4.21 -9.78 -6.90
CA GLU A 206 -3.80 -9.01 -8.06
C GLU A 206 -4.89 -8.99 -9.13
N LEU A 207 -5.11 -7.82 -9.72
CA LEU A 207 -5.94 -7.72 -10.91
C LEU A 207 -5.23 -8.42 -12.07
N ASN A 208 -5.83 -9.48 -12.58
CA ASN A 208 -5.29 -10.31 -13.65
C ASN A 208 -6.17 -10.38 -14.90
N ASP A 209 -7.19 -9.53 -14.98
CA ASP A 209 -8.04 -9.32 -16.15
C ASP A 209 -7.48 -8.15 -16.97
N PRO A 210 -6.96 -8.38 -18.19
CA PRO A 210 -6.35 -7.34 -19.01
C PRO A 210 -7.36 -6.26 -19.45
N ASP A 211 -8.61 -6.62 -19.70
CA ASP A 211 -9.64 -5.65 -20.12
C ASP A 211 -10.03 -4.72 -18.99
N GLU A 212 -10.14 -5.24 -17.75
CA GLU A 212 -10.39 -4.42 -16.56
C GLU A 212 -9.16 -3.55 -16.24
N GLN A 213 -7.94 -4.09 -16.38
CA GLN A 213 -6.72 -3.31 -16.14
C GLN A 213 -6.59 -2.15 -17.15
N ARG A 214 -6.90 -2.40 -18.43
CA ARG A 214 -6.92 -1.37 -19.47
C ARG A 214 -7.89 -0.24 -19.12
N ARG A 215 -9.12 -0.58 -18.74
CA ARG A 215 -10.12 0.42 -18.31
C ARG A 215 -9.65 1.25 -17.11
N ARG A 216 -9.00 0.64 -16.15
CA ARG A 216 -8.49 1.37 -14.98
C ARG A 216 -7.31 2.27 -15.34
N PHE A 217 -6.42 1.85 -16.22
CA PHE A 217 -5.36 2.71 -16.73
C PHE A 217 -5.90 3.91 -17.53
N GLU A 218 -6.94 3.72 -18.32
CA GLU A 218 -7.61 4.82 -19.04
C GLU A 218 -8.19 5.84 -18.05
N GLN A 219 -8.85 5.38 -16.98
CA GLN A 219 -9.37 6.24 -15.91
C GLN A 219 -8.23 7.01 -15.19
N GLN A 220 -7.14 6.33 -14.84
CA GLN A 220 -5.98 6.97 -14.23
C GLN A 220 -5.31 8.00 -15.16
N ALA A 221 -5.23 7.71 -16.46
CA ALA A 221 -4.73 8.66 -17.46
C ALA A 221 -5.60 9.92 -17.56
N GLU A 222 -6.93 9.79 -17.44
CA GLU A 222 -7.83 10.94 -17.37
C GLU A 222 -7.63 11.78 -16.10
N GLU A 223 -7.39 11.13 -14.94
CA GLU A 223 -7.11 11.81 -13.68
C GLU A 223 -5.77 12.56 -13.76
N LEU A 224 -4.74 11.94 -14.32
CA LEU A 224 -3.45 12.57 -14.59
C LEU A 224 -3.62 13.82 -15.51
N ALA A 225 -4.44 13.71 -16.56
CA ALA A 225 -4.74 14.84 -17.46
C ALA A 225 -5.50 15.98 -16.78
N ARG A 226 -6.23 15.69 -15.70
CA ARG A 226 -6.91 16.69 -14.86
C ARG A 226 -5.99 17.31 -13.78
N GLY A 227 -4.74 16.84 -13.68
CA GLY A 227 -3.73 17.39 -12.76
C GLY A 227 -3.50 16.56 -11.49
N ASP A 228 -3.98 15.32 -11.43
CA ASP A 228 -3.62 14.39 -10.37
C ASP A 228 -2.25 13.77 -10.65
N ASP A 229 -1.20 14.37 -10.08
CA ASP A 229 0.19 13.93 -10.24
C ASP A 229 0.47 12.55 -9.62
N GLU A 230 -0.45 11.99 -8.83
CA GLU A 230 -0.32 10.66 -8.19
C GLU A 230 -0.93 9.55 -9.04
N ALA A 231 -1.72 9.89 -10.07
CA ALA A 231 -2.34 8.93 -10.97
C ALA A 231 -1.28 8.16 -11.78
N GLN A 232 -1.57 6.88 -12.04
CA GLN A 232 -0.64 5.99 -12.74
C GLN A 232 -0.64 6.28 -14.25
N PRO A 233 0.55 6.35 -14.90
CA PRO A 233 0.61 6.44 -16.35
C PRO A 233 0.13 5.14 -17.00
N TYR A 234 -0.42 5.26 -18.20
CA TYR A 234 -0.84 4.11 -18.99
C TYR A 234 0.38 3.29 -19.45
N ASP A 235 0.39 1.98 -19.18
CA ASP A 235 1.45 1.03 -19.58
C ASP A 235 0.89 -0.06 -20.50
N GLU A 236 0.93 0.18 -21.84
CA GLU A 236 0.49 -0.79 -22.85
C GLU A 236 1.29 -2.09 -22.76
N SER A 237 2.60 -2.02 -22.49
CA SER A 237 3.44 -3.22 -22.44
C SER A 237 3.12 -4.14 -21.26
N PHE A 238 2.56 -3.59 -20.19
CA PHE A 238 2.03 -4.39 -19.09
C PHE A 238 0.70 -5.05 -19.46
N ILE A 239 -0.18 -4.34 -20.17
CA ILE A 239 -1.42 -4.94 -20.71
C ILE A 239 -1.11 -6.10 -21.64
N GLU A 240 -0.19 -5.93 -22.60
CA GLU A 240 0.26 -7.00 -23.51
C GLU A 240 0.80 -8.21 -22.74
N ALA A 241 1.50 -7.99 -21.62
CA ALA A 241 1.95 -9.08 -20.76
C ALA A 241 0.75 -9.80 -20.10
N LEU A 242 -0.23 -9.07 -19.54
CA LEU A 242 -1.42 -9.67 -18.93
C LEU A 242 -2.24 -10.49 -19.93
N GLU A 243 -2.30 -10.08 -21.20
CA GLU A 243 -2.99 -10.80 -22.29
C GLU A 243 -2.37 -12.18 -22.55
N GLN A 244 -1.12 -12.42 -22.17
CA GLN A 244 -0.51 -13.77 -22.23
C GLN A 244 -1.08 -14.71 -21.17
N GLY A 245 -1.74 -14.19 -20.15
CA GLY A 245 -2.37 -14.92 -19.07
C GLY A 245 -1.57 -14.87 -17.76
N MET A 246 -2.04 -14.07 -16.81
CA MET A 246 -1.53 -14.04 -15.44
C MET A 246 -2.40 -14.96 -14.56
N PRO A 247 -1.83 -15.94 -13.85
CA PRO A 247 -2.60 -16.74 -12.89
C PRO A 247 -3.16 -15.87 -11.77
N PRO A 248 -4.21 -16.30 -11.05
CA PRO A 248 -4.58 -15.66 -9.78
C PRO A 248 -3.35 -15.54 -8.90
N THR A 249 -3.09 -14.35 -8.38
CA THR A 249 -1.83 -14.03 -7.70
C THR A 249 -2.11 -13.15 -6.49
N GLY A 250 -1.45 -13.41 -5.38
CA GLY A 250 -1.36 -12.50 -4.25
C GLY A 250 -0.03 -11.76 -4.24
N GLY A 251 -0.05 -10.46 -4.03
CA GLY A 251 1.14 -9.61 -3.96
C GLY A 251 1.21 -8.78 -2.69
N VAL A 252 2.42 -8.52 -2.22
CA VAL A 252 2.67 -7.74 -0.99
C VAL A 252 3.84 -6.79 -1.20
N GLY A 253 3.68 -5.56 -0.72
CA GLY A 253 4.77 -4.62 -0.50
C GLY A 253 4.97 -4.37 0.99
N LEU A 254 6.15 -4.69 1.52
CA LEU A 254 6.54 -4.48 2.92
C LEU A 254 7.64 -3.41 3.01
N GLY A 255 7.36 -2.32 3.72
CA GLY A 255 8.32 -1.26 3.99
C GLY A 255 9.36 -1.70 5.03
N ILE A 256 10.55 -2.08 4.58
CA ILE A 256 11.61 -2.60 5.45
C ILE A 256 12.09 -1.54 6.45
N ASP A 257 12.28 -0.31 6.02
CA ASP A 257 12.72 0.77 6.93
C ASP A 257 11.68 1.00 8.04
N ARG A 258 10.38 0.91 7.72
CA ARG A 258 9.29 1.00 8.71
C ARG A 258 9.29 -0.20 9.66
N LEU A 259 9.47 -1.41 9.15
CA LEU A 259 9.57 -2.61 9.99
C LEU A 259 10.78 -2.52 10.94
N VAL A 260 11.95 -2.10 10.46
CA VAL A 260 13.14 -1.88 11.31
C VAL A 260 12.85 -0.82 12.36
N MET A 261 12.19 0.29 12.00
CA MET A 261 11.78 1.33 12.94
C MET A 261 10.89 0.76 14.08
N MET A 262 9.95 -0.15 13.74
CA MET A 262 9.10 -0.81 14.74
C MET A 262 9.90 -1.75 15.63
N LEU A 263 10.71 -2.64 15.05
CA LEU A 263 11.49 -3.65 15.78
C LEU A 263 12.56 -3.04 16.69
N THR A 264 13.11 -1.87 16.36
CA THR A 264 14.15 -1.19 17.14
C THR A 264 13.60 -0.15 18.13
N GLY A 265 12.28 0.12 18.11
CA GLY A 265 11.66 1.16 18.93
C GLY A 265 12.02 2.60 18.50
N ALA A 266 12.61 2.78 17.31
CA ALA A 266 12.96 4.09 16.78
C ALA A 266 11.71 4.93 16.51
N SER A 267 11.79 6.24 16.75
CA SER A 267 10.65 7.16 16.61
C SER A 267 10.48 7.68 15.17
N SER A 268 11.52 7.57 14.35
CA SER A 268 11.58 8.11 12.99
C SER A 268 12.46 7.28 12.09
N LEU A 269 12.14 7.24 10.79
CA LEU A 269 12.99 6.64 9.75
C LEU A 269 14.41 7.23 9.72
N ARG A 270 14.59 8.46 10.17
CA ARG A 270 15.92 9.10 10.26
C ARG A 270 16.88 8.40 11.23
N GLU A 271 16.35 7.63 12.17
CA GLU A 271 17.15 6.87 13.13
C GLU A 271 17.57 5.48 12.60
N VAL A 272 16.90 4.99 11.55
CA VAL A 272 17.17 3.66 10.96
C VAL A 272 17.83 3.72 9.58
N VAL A 273 17.68 4.84 8.87
CA VAL A 273 18.36 5.09 7.57
C VAL A 273 19.68 5.79 7.84
N LEU A 274 20.81 5.23 7.31
CA LEU A 274 22.15 5.74 7.61
C LEU A 274 22.38 7.19 7.14
N PHE A 275 21.87 7.56 5.98
CA PHE A 275 22.02 8.90 5.41
C PHE A 275 20.66 9.39 4.88
N PRO A 276 19.74 9.73 5.80
CA PRO A 276 18.39 10.18 5.41
C PRO A 276 18.44 11.53 4.71
N ALA A 277 17.50 11.76 3.79
CA ALA A 277 17.29 13.08 3.23
C ALA A 277 16.87 14.06 4.35
N MET A 278 17.55 15.18 4.43
CA MET A 278 17.32 16.22 5.46
C MET A 278 16.93 17.54 4.78
N ARG A 279 16.11 18.32 5.48
CA ARG A 279 15.96 19.74 5.14
C ARG A 279 17.10 20.50 5.82
N ASP A 280 17.69 21.43 5.08
CA ASP A 280 18.68 22.38 5.62
C ASP A 280 18.05 23.29 6.67
#